data_458035bb4d380a0a6cc226a268aad078
#
_entry.id   458035bb4d380a0a6cc226a268aad078
#
_cell.length_a   1.000
_cell.length_b   1.000
_cell.length_c   1.000
_cell.angle_alpha   90.00
_cell.angle_beta   90.00
_cell.angle_gamma   90.00
#
_symmetry.space_group_name_H-M   'P 1'
#
loop_
_entity.id
_entity.type
_entity.pdbx_description
1 polymer ?
#
loop_
_entity_poly.entity_id
_entity_poly.type
_entity_poly.pdbx_seq_one_letter_code
_entity_poly.pdbx_strand_id
1 'polypeptide(L)'
;MRYLKYLMFVVMVGALQACGTYQLDKTYNPSESQLKKLDHMQQVGETTVEVDYRTYLYFIRTIDKVNGVAYDRTNKRHAVLKGLRGARRPLYHKVLGKVLDENPSATYFRVVREERVTDRLFLGSISKLKLTVRAYKSK
;
A
#
# COMPACT_ATOMS: atom_id res chain seq x y z
N MET A 1 11.86 -1.34 -46.37
CA MET A 1 12.89 -0.97 -45.35
C MET A 1 12.72 0.42 -44.75
N ARG A 2 12.19 1.44 -45.43
CA ARG A 2 11.96 2.78 -44.83
C ARG A 2 10.94 2.77 -43.68
N TYR A 3 9.83 2.10 -43.80
CA TYR A 3 8.78 2.03 -42.78
C TYR A 3 9.23 1.34 -41.49
N LEU A 4 10.14 0.36 -41.57
CA LEU A 4 10.71 -0.31 -40.38
C LEU A 4 11.51 0.65 -39.50
N LYS A 5 12.27 1.58 -40.12
CA LYS A 5 13.03 2.61 -39.39
C LYS A 5 12.12 3.60 -38.67
N TYR A 6 11.01 4.03 -39.29
CA TYR A 6 10.01 4.89 -38.68
C TYR A 6 9.29 4.17 -37.54
N LEU A 7 8.95 2.91 -37.69
CA LEU A 7 8.33 2.10 -36.64
C LEU A 7 9.25 1.96 -35.43
N MET A 8 10.55 1.66 -35.64
CA MET A 8 11.52 1.61 -34.56
C MET A 8 11.71 2.95 -33.85
N PHE A 9 11.70 4.05 -34.60
CA PHE A 9 11.84 5.39 -34.02
C PHE A 9 10.61 5.75 -33.17
N VAL A 10 9.40 5.48 -33.61
CA VAL A 10 8.15 5.70 -32.85
C VAL A 10 8.12 4.86 -31.57
N VAL A 11 8.55 3.59 -31.64
CA VAL A 11 8.64 2.71 -30.47
C VAL A 11 9.70 3.22 -29.49
N MET A 12 10.83 3.71 -29.95
CA MET A 12 11.92 4.24 -29.12
C MET A 12 11.51 5.55 -28.43
N VAL A 13 10.81 6.46 -29.14
CA VAL A 13 10.27 7.70 -28.54
C VAL A 13 9.17 7.40 -27.53
N GLY A 14 8.29 6.45 -27.81
CA GLY A 14 7.25 6.00 -26.87
C GLY A 14 7.81 5.37 -25.60
N ALA A 15 8.92 4.65 -25.69
CA ALA A 15 9.60 4.04 -24.55
C ALA A 15 10.24 5.09 -23.59
N LEU A 16 10.71 6.21 -24.14
CA LEU A 16 11.33 7.29 -23.36
C LEU A 16 10.32 8.05 -22.48
N GLN A 17 9.04 8.06 -22.82
CA GLN A 17 7.97 8.71 -22.05
C GLN A 17 7.38 7.83 -20.93
N ALA A 18 7.77 6.55 -20.84
CA ALA A 18 7.23 5.59 -19.89
C ALA A 18 7.79 5.75 -18.47
N CYS A 19 8.88 6.52 -18.27
CA CYS A 19 9.50 6.74 -16.97
C CYS A 19 8.96 8.03 -16.35
N GLY A 20 8.25 7.92 -15.23
CA GLY A 20 7.74 9.05 -14.47
C GLY A 20 7.53 8.70 -13.01
N THR A 21 7.79 9.66 -12.12
CA THR A 21 7.48 9.53 -10.70
C THR A 21 6.09 10.07 -10.43
N TYR A 22 5.27 9.30 -9.74
CA TYR A 22 3.94 9.68 -9.29
C TYR A 22 3.86 9.65 -7.78
N GLN A 23 3.38 10.74 -7.19
CA GLN A 23 3.16 10.83 -5.74
C GLN A 23 1.67 10.92 -5.44
N LEU A 24 1.21 10.13 -4.48
CA LEU A 24 -0.14 10.15 -3.94
C LEU A 24 -0.07 10.38 -2.42
N ASP A 25 -0.81 11.36 -1.95
CA ASP A 25 -1.10 11.54 -0.53
C ASP A 25 -2.62 11.53 -0.37
N LYS A 26 -3.13 10.60 0.42
CA LYS A 26 -4.56 10.42 0.63
C LYS A 26 -4.88 10.24 2.10
N THR A 27 -5.70 11.14 2.62
CA THR A 27 -6.30 11.03 3.96
C THR A 27 -7.69 10.41 3.86
N TYR A 28 -7.98 9.48 4.76
CA TYR A 28 -9.27 8.78 4.81
C TYR A 28 -10.10 9.29 5.98
N ASN A 29 -11.13 10.09 5.68
CA ASN A 29 -12.11 10.50 6.69
C ASN A 29 -13.07 9.34 7.00
N PRO A 30 -13.53 9.19 8.25
CA PRO A 30 -14.54 8.20 8.60
C PRO A 30 -15.88 8.55 7.94
N SER A 31 -16.60 7.53 7.46
CA SER A 31 -18.01 7.67 7.10
C SER A 31 -18.88 7.79 8.37
N GLU A 32 -20.10 8.30 8.25
CA GLU A 32 -21.02 8.41 9.39
C GLU A 32 -21.24 7.08 10.12
N SER A 33 -21.36 5.96 9.37
CA SER A 33 -21.49 4.64 9.96
C SER A 33 -20.22 4.20 10.72
N GLN A 34 -19.04 4.66 10.31
CA GLN A 34 -17.78 4.42 11.01
C GLN A 34 -17.67 5.30 12.25
N LEU A 35 -18.13 6.55 12.21
CA LEU A 35 -18.16 7.44 13.36
C LEU A 35 -19.02 6.84 14.47
N LYS A 36 -20.25 6.38 14.19
CA LYS A 36 -21.12 5.71 15.16
C LYS A 36 -20.47 4.48 15.82
N LYS A 37 -19.65 3.73 15.07
CA LYS A 37 -18.88 2.61 15.65
C LYS A 37 -17.73 3.10 16.54
N LEU A 38 -17.06 4.18 16.16
CA LEU A 38 -15.94 4.75 16.90
C LEU A 38 -16.38 5.37 18.23
N ASP A 39 -17.61 5.83 18.36
CA ASP A 39 -18.17 6.38 19.61
C ASP A 39 -18.14 5.36 20.77
N HIS A 40 -18.28 4.06 20.43
CA HIS A 40 -18.19 2.95 21.39
C HIS A 40 -16.77 2.35 21.50
N MET A 41 -15.77 2.98 20.87
CA MET A 41 -14.40 2.51 20.86
C MET A 41 -13.46 3.53 21.44
N GLN A 42 -12.38 3.04 22.06
CA GLN A 42 -11.28 3.84 22.54
C GLN A 42 -10.09 3.66 21.63
N GLN A 43 -9.47 4.75 21.18
CA GLN A 43 -8.20 4.69 20.45
C GLN A 43 -7.11 4.24 21.43
N VAL A 44 -6.37 3.19 21.07
CA VAL A 44 -5.28 2.62 21.89
C VAL A 44 -3.90 2.88 21.32
N GLY A 45 -3.81 3.21 20.03
CA GLY A 45 -2.54 3.53 19.40
C GLY A 45 -2.66 4.02 17.97
N GLU A 46 -1.54 4.50 17.44
CA GLU A 46 -1.37 4.85 16.03
C GLU A 46 0.01 4.34 15.58
N THR A 47 0.04 3.59 14.52
CA THR A 47 1.26 2.98 13.98
C THR A 47 1.42 3.34 12.52
N THR A 48 2.65 3.65 12.14
CA THR A 48 3.02 3.88 10.74
C THR A 48 3.80 2.68 10.22
N VAL A 49 3.38 2.17 9.05
CA VAL A 49 4.04 1.05 8.35
C VAL A 49 4.51 1.53 7.00
N GLU A 50 5.80 1.34 6.73
CA GLU A 50 6.42 1.62 5.43
C GLU A 50 6.62 0.32 4.66
N VAL A 51 6.25 0.33 3.37
CA VAL A 51 6.30 -0.85 2.51
C VAL A 51 6.95 -0.50 1.19
N ASP A 52 8.05 -1.15 0.90
CA ASP A 52 8.66 -1.12 -0.43
C ASP A 52 8.15 -2.33 -1.22
N TYR A 53 7.56 -2.09 -2.38
CA TYR A 53 7.07 -3.16 -3.25
C TYR A 53 7.30 -2.85 -4.72
N ARG A 54 7.44 -3.91 -5.51
CA ARG A 54 7.53 -3.84 -6.96
C ARG A 54 6.27 -4.40 -7.61
N THR A 55 5.88 -3.79 -8.71
CA THR A 55 4.81 -4.30 -9.57
C THR A 55 5.42 -4.66 -10.92
N TYR A 56 5.25 -5.90 -11.35
CA TYR A 56 5.67 -6.40 -12.65
C TYR A 56 4.46 -6.55 -13.55
N LEU A 57 4.60 -6.25 -14.84
CA LEU A 57 3.53 -6.35 -15.84
C LEU A 57 2.22 -5.70 -15.39
N TYR A 58 2.32 -4.64 -14.54
CA TYR A 58 1.20 -3.86 -13.98
C TYR A 58 0.26 -4.58 -13.00
N PHE A 59 0.37 -5.90 -12.82
CA PHE A 59 -0.53 -6.67 -11.94
C PHE A 59 0.16 -7.58 -10.90
N ILE A 60 1.39 -8.07 -11.13
CA ILE A 60 2.12 -8.91 -10.18
C ILE A 60 2.83 -8.03 -9.16
N ARG A 61 2.41 -8.08 -7.90
CA ARG A 61 3.00 -7.29 -6.81
C ARG A 61 3.86 -8.15 -5.90
N THR A 62 5.09 -7.69 -5.67
CA THR A 62 6.05 -8.34 -4.77
C THR A 62 6.48 -7.35 -3.71
N ILE A 63 6.31 -7.70 -2.44
CA ILE A 63 6.81 -6.91 -1.31
C ILE A 63 8.30 -7.21 -1.17
N ASP A 64 9.12 -6.17 -1.10
CA ASP A 64 10.55 -6.27 -0.91
C ASP A 64 10.92 -6.05 0.55
N LYS A 65 10.41 -4.95 1.15
CA LYS A 65 10.72 -4.58 2.54
C LYS A 65 9.47 -4.08 3.26
N VAL A 66 9.46 -4.26 4.58
CA VAL A 66 8.49 -3.67 5.50
C VAL A 66 9.28 -2.99 6.62
N ASN A 67 9.10 -1.66 6.79
CA ASN A 67 9.87 -0.84 7.74
C ASN A 67 11.40 -1.02 7.60
N GLY A 68 11.89 -1.04 6.38
CA GLY A 68 13.31 -1.19 6.06
C GLY A 68 13.85 -2.63 6.16
N VAL A 69 13.12 -3.57 6.73
CA VAL A 69 13.51 -4.98 6.87
C VAL A 69 13.00 -5.80 5.69
N ALA A 70 13.82 -6.70 5.15
CA ALA A 70 13.43 -7.59 4.07
C ALA A 70 12.16 -8.39 4.45
N TYR A 71 11.19 -8.44 3.52
CA TYR A 71 9.93 -9.11 3.80
C TYR A 71 10.08 -10.63 3.76
N ASP A 72 9.84 -11.28 4.91
CA ASP A 72 9.81 -12.72 5.01
C ASP A 72 8.48 -13.27 4.47
N ARG A 73 8.54 -13.97 3.34
CA ARG A 73 7.38 -14.59 2.70
C ARG A 73 6.89 -15.85 3.40
N THR A 74 7.71 -16.43 4.28
CA THR A 74 7.38 -17.66 5.02
C THR A 74 6.55 -17.36 6.26
N ASN A 75 6.73 -16.18 6.86
CA ASN A 75 5.99 -15.72 8.03
C ASN A 75 4.65 -15.08 7.61
N LYS A 76 3.68 -15.93 7.28
CA LYS A 76 2.33 -15.52 6.84
C LYS A 76 1.44 -15.16 8.03
N ARG A 77 1.75 -14.15 8.80
CA ARG A 77 0.80 -13.58 9.76
C ARG A 77 -0.25 -12.76 9.01
N HIS A 78 -1.41 -13.33 8.83
CA HIS A 78 -2.55 -12.64 8.22
C HIS A 78 -3.34 -11.91 9.30
N ALA A 79 -3.18 -10.59 9.38
CA ALA A 79 -4.11 -9.77 10.14
C ALA A 79 -5.40 -9.58 9.34
N VAL A 80 -6.51 -10.11 9.84
CA VAL A 80 -7.83 -9.84 9.26
C VAL A 80 -8.29 -8.46 9.73
N LEU A 81 -8.04 -7.44 8.92
CA LEU A 81 -8.49 -6.08 9.21
C LEU A 81 -9.92 -5.89 8.72
N LYS A 82 -10.83 -5.71 9.67
CA LYS A 82 -12.19 -5.27 9.36
C LYS A 82 -12.14 -3.79 8.95
N GLY A 83 -12.77 -3.43 7.83
CA GLY A 83 -12.91 -2.03 7.40
C GLY A 83 -12.07 -1.58 6.22
N LEU A 84 -11.06 -2.33 5.77
CA LEU A 84 -10.33 -2.02 4.55
C LEU A 84 -11.12 -2.47 3.32
N ARG A 85 -11.49 -1.51 2.48
CA ARG A 85 -12.13 -1.76 1.18
C ARG A 85 -11.18 -1.33 0.06
N GLY A 86 -11.08 -2.11 -1.00
CA GLY A 86 -10.40 -1.75 -2.24
C GLY A 86 -9.42 -2.79 -2.78
N ALA A 87 -8.93 -2.56 -3.99
CA ALA A 87 -8.06 -3.47 -4.75
C ALA A 87 -6.67 -3.75 -4.12
N ARG A 88 -6.28 -2.97 -3.09
CA ARG A 88 -5.01 -3.14 -2.37
C ARG A 88 -5.13 -3.91 -1.07
N ARG A 89 -6.32 -4.36 -0.73
CA ARG A 89 -6.60 -5.12 0.48
C ARG A 89 -5.58 -6.26 0.74
N PRO A 90 -5.19 -7.08 -0.27
CA PRO A 90 -4.20 -8.14 -0.05
C PRO A 90 -2.82 -7.65 0.37
N LEU A 91 -2.37 -6.49 -0.16
CA LEU A 91 -1.09 -5.89 0.24
C LEU A 91 -1.14 -5.43 1.70
N TYR A 92 -2.23 -4.74 2.09
CA TYR A 92 -2.40 -4.25 3.46
C TYR A 92 -2.44 -5.40 4.48
N HIS A 93 -3.16 -6.47 4.20
CA HIS A 93 -3.22 -7.63 5.10
C HIS A 93 -1.84 -8.25 5.37
N LYS A 94 -0.96 -8.27 4.38
CA LYS A 94 0.38 -8.85 4.52
C LYS A 94 1.32 -8.00 5.38
N VAL A 95 1.14 -6.68 5.42
CA VAL A 95 2.09 -5.76 6.06
C VAL A 95 1.64 -5.28 7.44
N LEU A 96 0.38 -5.51 7.79
CA LEU A 96 -0.18 -5.01 9.04
C LEU A 96 0.02 -5.94 10.25
N GLY A 97 0.74 -7.06 10.08
CA GLY A 97 1.15 -7.91 11.21
C GLY A 97 1.85 -7.12 12.31
N LYS A 98 2.73 -6.18 11.93
CA LYS A 98 3.41 -5.30 12.89
C LYS A 98 2.45 -4.41 13.69
N VAL A 99 1.39 -3.88 13.07
CA VAL A 99 0.39 -3.07 13.77
C VAL A 99 -0.31 -3.88 14.86
N LEU A 100 -0.55 -5.17 14.62
CA LEU A 100 -1.10 -6.09 15.62
C LEU A 100 -0.12 -6.35 16.76
N ASP A 101 1.16 -6.53 16.44
CA ASP A 101 2.20 -6.80 17.42
C ASP A 101 2.40 -5.59 18.36
N GLU A 102 2.32 -4.37 17.82
CA GLU A 102 2.42 -3.12 18.59
C GLU A 102 1.13 -2.77 19.36
N ASN A 103 -0.01 -3.29 18.93
CA ASN A 103 -1.32 -3.00 19.54
C ASN A 103 -2.11 -4.28 19.82
N PRO A 104 -1.63 -5.18 20.69
CA PRO A 104 -2.22 -6.50 20.89
C PRO A 104 -3.64 -6.47 21.48
N SER A 105 -4.00 -5.38 22.19
CA SER A 105 -5.34 -5.19 22.77
C SER A 105 -6.36 -4.62 21.77
N ALA A 106 -5.94 -4.24 20.58
CA ALA A 106 -6.82 -3.63 19.60
C ALA A 106 -7.68 -4.67 18.88
N THR A 107 -8.96 -4.36 18.74
CA THR A 107 -9.95 -5.19 18.03
C THR A 107 -10.37 -4.62 16.68
N TYR A 108 -10.07 -3.34 16.44
CA TYR A 108 -10.43 -2.65 15.22
C TYR A 108 -9.28 -1.76 14.72
N PHE A 109 -9.00 -1.82 13.43
CA PHE A 109 -7.91 -1.06 12.80
C PHE A 109 -8.45 -0.26 11.62
N ARG A 110 -8.00 0.99 11.50
CA ARG A 110 -8.39 1.90 10.43
C ARG A 110 -7.18 2.58 9.84
N VAL A 111 -7.04 2.52 8.51
CA VAL A 111 -6.07 3.35 7.78
C VAL A 111 -6.60 4.78 7.77
N VAL A 112 -5.80 5.73 8.23
CA VAL A 112 -6.13 7.17 8.27
C VAL A 112 -5.40 7.95 7.20
N ARG A 113 -4.18 7.52 6.83
CA ARG A 113 -3.39 8.17 5.78
C ARG A 113 -2.62 7.15 4.95
N GLU A 114 -2.58 7.39 3.66
CA GLU A 114 -1.79 6.65 2.68
C GLU A 114 -0.94 7.63 1.89
N GLU A 115 0.36 7.55 2.04
CA GLU A 115 1.34 8.25 1.21
C GLU A 115 2.02 7.23 0.32
N ARG A 116 2.15 7.54 -0.96
CA ARG A 116 2.79 6.62 -1.90
C ARG A 116 3.58 7.38 -2.94
N VAL A 117 4.82 6.96 -3.12
CA VAL A 117 5.68 7.37 -4.23
C VAL A 117 5.84 6.18 -5.15
N THR A 118 5.63 6.37 -6.43
CA THR A 118 5.72 5.32 -7.45
C THR A 118 6.58 5.80 -8.61
N ASP A 119 7.66 5.10 -8.85
CA ASP A 119 8.52 5.27 -10.01
C ASP A 119 8.09 4.25 -11.07
N ARG A 120 7.60 4.74 -12.21
CA ARG A 120 7.19 3.91 -13.33
C ARG A 120 8.39 3.44 -14.12
N LEU A 121 8.41 2.15 -14.42
CA LEU A 121 9.38 1.49 -15.29
C LEU A 121 8.65 0.99 -16.55
N PHE A 122 9.39 0.64 -17.58
CA PHE A 122 8.83 0.18 -18.85
C PHE A 122 7.83 -1.00 -18.69
N LEU A 123 8.12 -1.98 -17.82
CA LEU A 123 7.27 -3.15 -17.59
C LEU A 123 6.77 -3.25 -16.13
N GLY A 124 6.58 -2.12 -15.46
CA GLY A 124 6.11 -2.16 -14.08
C GLY A 124 6.36 -0.88 -13.30
N SER A 125 6.57 -1.02 -11.98
CA SER A 125 6.87 0.11 -11.10
C SER A 125 7.55 -0.33 -9.81
N ILE A 126 8.31 0.58 -9.23
CA ILE A 126 8.81 0.50 -7.86
C ILE A 126 7.99 1.49 -7.04
N SER A 127 7.46 1.06 -5.91
CA SER A 127 6.63 1.90 -5.07
C SER A 127 7.06 1.84 -3.61
N LYS A 128 7.09 3.01 -2.98
CA LYS A 128 7.20 3.17 -1.53
C LYS A 128 5.84 3.61 -1.01
N LEU A 129 5.28 2.85 -0.09
CA LEU A 129 3.97 3.07 0.51
C LEU A 129 4.15 3.28 2.01
N LYS A 130 3.60 4.39 2.52
CA LYS A 130 3.55 4.67 3.94
C LYS A 130 2.08 4.72 4.35
N LEU A 131 1.73 3.87 5.32
CA LEU A 131 0.37 3.74 5.84
C LEU A 131 0.36 4.15 7.31
N THR A 132 -0.49 5.09 7.67
CA THR A 132 -0.78 5.41 9.07
C THR A 132 -2.09 4.72 9.46
N VAL A 133 -2.02 3.89 10.48
CA VAL A 133 -3.12 3.04 10.96
C VAL A 133 -3.41 3.38 12.42
N ARG A 134 -4.66 3.69 12.73
CA ARG A 134 -5.15 3.83 14.11
C ARG A 134 -5.75 2.52 14.59
N ALA A 135 -5.40 2.17 15.80
CA ALA A 135 -5.86 0.99 16.51
C ALA A 135 -6.88 1.38 17.59
N TYR A 136 -7.96 0.63 17.69
CA TYR A 136 -9.06 0.86 18.62
C TYR A 136 -9.43 -0.43 19.34
N LYS A 137 -9.90 -0.31 20.59
CA LYS A 137 -10.54 -1.39 21.33
C LYS A 137 -11.97 -0.99 21.73
N SER A 138 -12.83 -1.96 21.97
CA SER A 138 -14.15 -1.71 22.57
C SER A 138 -13.99 -1.15 23.98
N LYS A 139 -14.81 -0.17 24.32
CA LYS A 139 -14.92 0.36 25.68
C LYS A 139 -15.52 -0.68 26.59
#